data_8222f9d3fc6cc84d2a479af388dad5a0
#
_entry.id   8222f9d3fc6cc84d2a479af388dad5a0
#
_cell.length_a   1.000
_cell.length_b   1.000
_cell.length_c   1.000
_cell.angle_alpha   90.00
_cell.angle_beta   90.00
_cell.angle_gamma   90.00
#
_symmetry.space_group_name_H-M   'P 1'
#
loop_
_entity.id
_entity.type
_entity.pdbx_description
1 polymer ?
#
loop_
_entity_poly.entity_id
_entity_poly.type
_entity_poly.pdbx_seq_one_letter_code
_entity_poly.pdbx_strand_id
1 'polypeptide(L)'
;KPGQFSADFSINSQLESAISAKGPVITWKGTLKNGMNYEGRVLIRPKGGTLSTADDKISVKNADSCMVVIAMETDYLMDYKKDWKGEAPAKKLDRYAAKAASADYAALKQAHIAQYKSMFDRVKVNFGKTEADVAKLPIPKRLEAYKKNPVDPDLEETMFQYGRYLLLSSSRPGTLPANLQGLWNVYLNPPWACDYHNNINVQMAYWGAEPANLSECHEALINYVEAMAPGCRDVSQANKGFNTKDGKPVRGWTVRTSQNIFGGNGWQWNIPGAAWYALHVWEHYAFTGDRKYLEKQAYPLMKEICHFWEDHLKELGARGEGFKTNGKDPNEEEKKDLADVKAGTLVAPNGWSPEHGPREDGVMHDQQLIAELFTNTIKAARILGKDASWAKSLEGKLKRLAGNKIGKEGNLQEWMIDRIPKTDHRHTSHLFAVFPGNQ
;
A
#
# COMPACT_ATOMS: atom_id res chain seq x y z
N LYS A 1 6.95 31.68 -31.83
CA LYS A 1 6.97 32.22 -33.18
C LYS A 1 7.25 31.08 -34.15
N PRO A 2 6.62 31.01 -35.34
CA PRO A 2 6.90 29.98 -36.35
C PRO A 2 8.38 29.89 -36.69
N GLY A 3 8.88 28.67 -36.94
CA GLY A 3 10.25 28.39 -37.37
C GLY A 3 11.35 28.66 -36.36
N GLN A 4 11.03 28.88 -35.07
CA GLN A 4 12.03 29.25 -34.04
C GLN A 4 12.44 28.13 -33.10
N PHE A 5 11.78 26.95 -33.17
CA PHE A 5 12.13 25.83 -32.33
C PHE A 5 13.23 24.99 -32.98
N SER A 6 14.36 24.87 -32.30
CA SER A 6 15.43 23.94 -32.67
C SER A 6 15.94 23.28 -31.42
N ALA A 7 16.08 21.94 -31.46
CA ALA A 7 16.52 21.15 -30.33
C ALA A 7 17.12 19.82 -30.78
N ASP A 8 18.08 19.32 -29.99
CA ASP A 8 18.61 17.98 -30.10
C ASP A 8 18.02 17.11 -28.99
N PHE A 9 17.62 15.90 -29.33
CA PHE A 9 17.05 14.91 -28.43
C PHE A 9 17.98 13.70 -28.32
N SER A 10 18.31 13.31 -27.11
CA SER A 10 19.07 12.10 -26.79
C SER A 10 18.60 11.50 -25.47
N ILE A 11 18.94 10.25 -25.20
CA ILE A 11 18.68 9.57 -23.94
C ILE A 11 19.98 9.38 -23.18
N ASN A 12 19.96 9.76 -21.90
CA ASN A 12 20.99 9.39 -20.94
C ASN A 12 20.36 8.42 -19.92
N SER A 13 20.70 7.13 -20.03
CA SER A 13 20.16 6.11 -19.14
C SER A 13 21.09 5.86 -17.97
N GLN A 14 20.53 5.79 -16.74
CA GLN A 14 21.26 5.37 -15.55
C GLN A 14 21.46 3.83 -15.51
N LEU A 15 20.76 3.09 -16.38
CA LEU A 15 20.87 1.63 -16.53
C LEU A 15 21.67 1.31 -17.78
N GLU A 16 22.35 0.17 -17.79
CA GLU A 16 22.97 -0.35 -19.01
C GLU A 16 21.89 -0.60 -20.06
N SER A 17 21.94 0.18 -21.14
CA SER A 17 20.90 0.20 -22.17
C SER A 17 21.50 0.24 -23.57
N ALA A 18 20.95 -0.53 -24.49
CA ALA A 18 21.15 -0.32 -25.92
C ALA A 18 20.25 0.85 -26.36
N ILE A 19 20.88 1.93 -26.86
CA ILE A 19 20.20 3.13 -27.34
C ILE A 19 20.37 3.23 -28.86
N SER A 20 19.32 3.55 -29.57
CA SER A 20 19.34 3.75 -31.02
C SER A 20 18.26 4.74 -31.46
N ALA A 21 18.51 5.48 -32.52
CA ALA A 21 17.50 6.33 -33.16
C ALA A 21 17.20 5.85 -34.58
N LYS A 22 15.91 5.82 -34.94
CA LYS A 22 15.47 5.47 -36.29
C LYS A 22 14.26 6.32 -36.69
N GLY A 23 14.40 7.09 -37.76
CA GLY A 23 13.37 8.05 -38.14
C GLY A 23 13.06 9.00 -36.97
N PRO A 24 11.80 9.21 -36.59
CA PRO A 24 11.45 10.11 -35.51
C PRO A 24 11.47 9.47 -34.10
N VAL A 25 12.04 8.26 -33.94
CA VAL A 25 11.96 7.50 -32.68
C VAL A 25 13.35 7.20 -32.13
N ILE A 26 13.59 7.55 -30.86
CA ILE A 26 14.70 7.05 -30.06
C ILE A 26 14.18 5.88 -29.21
N THR A 27 14.90 4.78 -29.23
CA THR A 27 14.59 3.58 -28.41
C THR A 27 15.75 3.32 -27.46
N TRP A 28 15.45 3.02 -26.17
CA TRP A 28 16.41 2.45 -25.23
C TRP A 28 15.82 1.19 -24.61
N LYS A 29 16.63 0.18 -24.44
CA LYS A 29 16.19 -1.11 -23.91
C LYS A 29 17.31 -1.85 -23.20
N GLY A 30 16.94 -2.70 -22.27
CA GLY A 30 17.87 -3.53 -21.52
C GLY A 30 17.18 -4.61 -20.71
N THR A 31 18.00 -5.30 -19.92
CA THR A 31 17.53 -6.32 -18.97
C THR A 31 18.08 -5.99 -17.59
N LEU A 32 17.24 -5.96 -16.58
CA LEU A 32 17.65 -5.76 -15.21
C LEU A 32 18.32 -7.02 -14.63
N LYS A 33 19.06 -6.86 -13.53
CA LYS A 33 19.79 -7.99 -12.88
C LYS A 33 18.88 -9.16 -12.46
N ASN A 34 17.59 -8.89 -12.22
CA ASN A 34 16.60 -9.92 -11.91
C ASN A 34 15.97 -10.58 -13.16
N GLY A 35 16.46 -10.27 -14.36
CA GLY A 35 15.97 -10.82 -15.61
C GLY A 35 14.72 -10.15 -16.17
N MET A 36 14.26 -9.03 -15.60
CA MET A 36 13.15 -8.23 -16.14
C MET A 36 13.63 -7.39 -17.32
N ASN A 37 12.95 -7.50 -18.45
CA ASN A 37 13.23 -6.70 -19.63
C ASN A 37 12.47 -5.37 -19.56
N TYR A 38 13.11 -4.32 -20.05
CA TYR A 38 12.49 -3.00 -20.20
C TYR A 38 12.80 -2.41 -21.57
N GLU A 39 11.88 -1.60 -22.07
CA GLU A 39 12.08 -0.80 -23.27
C GLU A 39 11.35 0.53 -23.11
N GLY A 40 11.95 1.59 -23.60
CA GLY A 40 11.33 2.89 -23.72
C GLY A 40 11.51 3.46 -25.11
N ARG A 41 10.57 4.30 -25.53
CA ARG A 41 10.57 4.99 -26.82
C ARG A 41 10.21 6.46 -26.65
N VAL A 42 10.96 7.31 -27.36
CA VAL A 42 10.65 8.72 -27.49
C VAL A 42 10.32 8.99 -28.95
N LEU A 43 9.08 9.34 -29.23
CA LEU A 43 8.63 9.76 -30.56
C LEU A 43 8.68 11.29 -30.64
N ILE A 44 9.45 11.82 -31.60
CA ILE A 44 9.66 13.25 -31.86
C ILE A 44 8.79 13.64 -33.07
N ARG A 45 7.88 14.59 -32.89
CA ARG A 45 6.93 15.04 -33.92
C ARG A 45 6.99 16.56 -34.07
N PRO A 46 7.88 17.08 -34.90
CA PRO A 46 7.91 18.52 -35.22
C PRO A 46 6.72 18.92 -36.12
N LYS A 47 6.26 20.12 -35.94
CA LYS A 47 5.37 20.81 -36.87
C LYS A 47 6.20 21.85 -37.60
N GLY A 48 6.32 21.70 -38.93
CA GLY A 48 7.26 22.51 -39.73
C GLY A 48 8.74 22.14 -39.43
N GLY A 49 9.66 22.84 -40.11
CA GLY A 49 11.08 22.63 -39.98
C GLY A 49 11.57 21.31 -40.58
N THR A 50 12.75 20.85 -40.10
CA THR A 50 13.40 19.61 -40.55
C THR A 50 13.75 18.73 -39.37
N LEU A 51 13.66 17.42 -39.57
CA LEU A 51 14.11 16.40 -38.63
C LEU A 51 15.23 15.60 -39.26
N SER A 52 16.31 15.40 -38.55
CA SER A 52 17.42 14.51 -38.95
C SER A 52 17.75 13.54 -37.82
N THR A 53 18.19 12.35 -38.17
CA THR A 53 18.55 11.28 -37.25
C THR A 53 19.97 10.83 -37.51
N ALA A 54 20.77 10.74 -36.47
CA ALA A 54 22.13 10.23 -36.53
C ALA A 54 22.44 9.42 -35.27
N ASP A 55 22.92 8.21 -35.42
CA ASP A 55 23.31 7.27 -34.35
C ASP A 55 22.20 7.09 -33.29
N ASP A 56 22.36 7.75 -32.16
CA ASP A 56 21.45 7.68 -31.00
C ASP A 56 20.66 8.99 -30.76
N LYS A 57 20.71 9.95 -31.73
CA LYS A 57 20.17 11.31 -31.57
C LYS A 57 19.19 11.70 -32.66
N ILE A 58 18.29 12.57 -32.32
CA ILE A 58 17.37 13.22 -33.26
C ILE A 58 17.51 14.75 -33.12
N SER A 59 17.75 15.41 -34.22
CA SER A 59 17.82 16.88 -34.30
C SER A 59 16.60 17.43 -35.03
N VAL A 60 15.99 18.46 -34.45
CA VAL A 60 14.90 19.24 -35.05
C VAL A 60 15.41 20.68 -35.26
N LYS A 61 15.21 21.22 -36.45
CA LYS A 61 15.60 22.60 -36.79
C LYS A 61 14.43 23.39 -37.40
N ASN A 62 14.31 24.63 -36.96
CA ASN A 62 13.36 25.61 -37.50
C ASN A 62 11.90 25.15 -37.52
N ALA A 63 11.47 24.38 -36.52
CA ALA A 63 10.09 23.95 -36.38
C ALA A 63 9.23 25.05 -35.73
N ASP A 64 7.93 25.01 -35.95
CA ASP A 64 6.95 25.89 -35.30
C ASP A 64 6.70 25.43 -33.87
N SER A 65 6.68 24.13 -33.70
CA SER A 65 6.51 23.43 -32.41
C SER A 65 6.99 21.97 -32.51
N CYS A 66 7.14 21.29 -31.38
CA CYS A 66 7.46 19.87 -31.36
C CYS A 66 6.67 19.19 -30.27
N MET A 67 5.98 18.08 -30.62
CA MET A 67 5.37 17.18 -29.66
C MET A 67 6.33 16.02 -29.40
N VAL A 68 6.60 15.76 -28.11
CA VAL A 68 7.42 14.62 -27.66
C VAL A 68 6.51 13.66 -26.93
N VAL A 69 6.45 12.41 -27.40
CA VAL A 69 5.69 11.34 -26.76
C VAL A 69 6.67 10.32 -26.20
N ILE A 70 6.60 10.09 -24.89
CA ILE A 70 7.44 9.12 -24.18
C ILE A 70 6.56 7.96 -23.72
N ALA A 71 6.97 6.73 -24.04
CA ALA A 71 6.34 5.52 -23.56
C ALA A 71 7.41 4.56 -23.01
N MET A 72 7.13 3.92 -21.88
CA MET A 72 8.00 2.91 -21.27
C MET A 72 7.18 1.70 -20.85
N GLU A 73 7.77 0.52 -20.99
CA GLU A 73 7.18 -0.73 -20.57
C GLU A 73 8.25 -1.70 -20.03
N THR A 74 7.77 -2.65 -19.26
CA THR A 74 8.52 -3.82 -18.84
C THR A 74 7.76 -5.08 -19.22
N ASP A 75 8.40 -6.25 -19.13
CA ASP A 75 7.70 -7.54 -19.21
C ASP A 75 7.08 -7.98 -17.89
N TYR A 76 6.99 -7.09 -16.90
CA TYR A 76 6.33 -7.37 -15.64
C TYR A 76 4.83 -7.69 -15.84
N LEU A 77 4.38 -8.71 -15.15
CA LEU A 77 2.98 -9.08 -14.99
C LEU A 77 2.71 -9.39 -13.51
N MET A 78 1.68 -8.83 -12.94
CA MET A 78 1.28 -9.08 -11.55
C MET A 78 0.57 -10.44 -11.44
N ASP A 79 1.35 -11.53 -11.62
CA ASP A 79 0.88 -12.92 -11.57
C ASP A 79 2.00 -13.84 -11.08
N TYR A 80 1.91 -14.29 -9.83
CA TYR A 80 2.87 -15.21 -9.21
C TYR A 80 3.03 -16.52 -10.00
N LYS A 81 1.92 -17.08 -10.54
CA LYS A 81 1.95 -18.34 -11.28
C LYS A 81 2.69 -18.28 -12.61
N LYS A 82 2.89 -17.06 -13.13
CA LYS A 82 3.65 -16.78 -14.35
C LYS A 82 5.05 -16.24 -14.06
N ASP A 83 5.54 -16.43 -12.82
CA ASP A 83 6.85 -15.93 -12.40
C ASP A 83 7.01 -14.43 -12.70
N TRP A 84 5.91 -13.68 -12.52
CA TRP A 84 5.81 -12.21 -12.74
C TRP A 84 6.17 -11.76 -14.15
N LYS A 85 6.21 -12.68 -15.14
CA LYS A 85 6.57 -12.40 -16.53
C LYS A 85 5.36 -12.43 -17.46
N GLY A 86 5.22 -11.36 -18.22
CA GLY A 86 4.19 -11.17 -19.21
C GLY A 86 4.71 -10.95 -20.62
N GLU A 87 3.97 -10.18 -21.38
CA GLU A 87 4.30 -9.85 -22.77
C GLU A 87 5.55 -9.00 -22.87
N ALA A 88 6.36 -9.23 -23.89
CA ALA A 88 7.57 -8.45 -24.17
C ALA A 88 7.24 -6.93 -24.30
N PRO A 89 8.09 -6.04 -23.73
CA PRO A 89 7.85 -4.59 -23.73
C PRO A 89 7.63 -4.02 -25.14
N ALA A 90 8.41 -4.49 -26.12
CA ALA A 90 8.30 -4.03 -27.50
C ALA A 90 6.89 -4.16 -28.09
N LYS A 91 6.21 -5.30 -27.84
CA LYS A 91 4.85 -5.54 -28.35
C LYS A 91 3.82 -4.58 -27.73
N LYS A 92 3.98 -4.26 -26.44
CA LYS A 92 3.12 -3.27 -25.78
C LYS A 92 3.35 -1.88 -26.38
N LEU A 93 4.63 -1.50 -26.55
CA LEU A 93 5.02 -0.22 -27.10
C LEU A 93 4.60 -0.04 -28.56
N ASP A 94 4.58 -1.10 -29.38
CA ASP A 94 4.06 -1.03 -30.75
C ASP A 94 2.59 -0.59 -30.80
N ARG A 95 1.77 -1.06 -29.85
CA ARG A 95 0.36 -0.61 -29.73
C ARG A 95 0.24 0.85 -29.34
N TYR A 96 1.16 1.34 -28.47
CA TYR A 96 1.18 2.76 -28.07
C TYR A 96 1.70 3.65 -29.21
N ALA A 97 2.74 3.22 -29.91
CA ALA A 97 3.31 3.94 -31.03
C ALA A 97 2.29 4.18 -32.14
N ALA A 98 1.48 3.18 -32.47
CA ALA A 98 0.40 3.30 -33.46
C ALA A 98 -0.62 4.39 -33.06
N LYS A 99 -1.00 4.47 -31.81
CA LYS A 99 -1.89 5.51 -31.26
C LYS A 99 -1.20 6.88 -31.21
N ALA A 100 0.04 6.93 -30.80
CA ALA A 100 0.82 8.16 -30.67
C ALA A 100 1.14 8.82 -32.00
N ALA A 101 1.31 8.03 -33.07
CA ALA A 101 1.65 8.52 -34.41
C ALA A 101 0.57 9.47 -34.98
N SER A 102 -0.72 9.23 -34.70
CA SER A 102 -1.85 10.03 -35.16
C SER A 102 -2.42 10.97 -34.08
N ALA A 103 -1.93 10.92 -32.84
CA ALA A 103 -2.50 11.67 -31.73
C ALA A 103 -2.33 13.19 -31.93
N ASP A 104 -3.39 13.95 -31.68
CA ASP A 104 -3.36 15.40 -31.57
C ASP A 104 -3.16 15.82 -30.11
N TYR A 105 -2.27 16.79 -29.88
CA TYR A 105 -1.96 17.27 -28.53
C TYR A 105 -3.18 17.84 -27.81
N ALA A 106 -4.01 18.61 -28.51
CA ALA A 106 -5.19 19.22 -27.90
C ALA A 106 -6.20 18.13 -27.50
N ALA A 107 -6.41 17.14 -28.36
CA ALA A 107 -7.27 15.99 -28.05
C ALA A 107 -6.76 15.17 -26.88
N LEU A 108 -5.46 14.86 -26.81
CA LEU A 108 -4.83 14.18 -25.67
C LEU A 108 -5.01 14.95 -24.38
N LYS A 109 -4.74 16.27 -24.40
CA LYS A 109 -4.90 17.16 -23.24
C LYS A 109 -6.35 17.18 -22.75
N GLN A 110 -7.31 17.30 -23.65
CA GLN A 110 -8.76 17.27 -23.30
C GLN A 110 -9.17 15.94 -22.70
N ALA A 111 -8.75 14.82 -23.30
CA ALA A 111 -9.03 13.48 -22.77
C ALA A 111 -8.43 13.27 -21.36
N HIS A 112 -7.17 13.73 -21.14
CA HIS A 112 -6.53 13.69 -19.84
C HIS A 112 -7.28 14.51 -18.80
N ILE A 113 -7.65 15.75 -19.12
CA ILE A 113 -8.41 16.62 -18.21
C ILE A 113 -9.76 16.02 -17.89
N ALA A 114 -10.49 15.52 -18.88
CA ALA A 114 -11.81 14.93 -18.70
C ALA A 114 -11.73 13.70 -17.77
N GLN A 115 -10.77 12.80 -18.02
CA GLN A 115 -10.59 11.60 -17.20
C GLN A 115 -10.18 11.95 -15.77
N TYR A 116 -9.26 12.89 -15.57
CA TYR A 116 -8.84 13.34 -14.25
C TYR A 116 -10.02 13.97 -13.48
N LYS A 117 -10.74 14.90 -14.10
CA LYS A 117 -11.88 15.60 -13.50
C LYS A 117 -13.04 14.67 -13.15
N SER A 118 -13.26 13.60 -13.94
CA SER A 118 -14.31 12.61 -13.65
C SER A 118 -14.19 11.96 -12.27
N MET A 119 -13.01 11.95 -11.69
CA MET A 119 -12.73 11.44 -10.35
C MET A 119 -12.44 12.59 -9.35
N PHE A 120 -11.64 13.56 -9.74
CA PHE A 120 -11.22 14.64 -8.84
C PHE A 120 -12.41 15.52 -8.40
N ASP A 121 -13.30 15.87 -9.33
CA ASP A 121 -14.43 16.77 -9.09
C ASP A 121 -15.58 16.12 -8.27
N ARG A 122 -15.47 14.84 -7.91
CA ARG A 122 -16.47 14.13 -7.10
C ARG A 122 -16.55 14.64 -5.66
N VAL A 123 -15.47 15.24 -5.14
CA VAL A 123 -15.40 15.74 -3.77
C VAL A 123 -14.92 17.18 -3.76
N LYS A 124 -15.72 18.01 -3.10
CA LYS A 124 -15.40 19.41 -2.80
C LYS A 124 -15.54 19.58 -1.30
N VAL A 125 -14.55 20.22 -0.70
CA VAL A 125 -14.57 20.62 0.71
C VAL A 125 -14.51 22.14 0.81
N ASN A 126 -15.06 22.70 1.88
CA ASN A 126 -14.97 24.10 2.20
C ASN A 126 -14.83 24.24 3.71
N PHE A 127 -13.66 24.64 4.17
CA PHE A 127 -13.34 24.83 5.58
C PHE A 127 -13.47 26.29 6.03
N GLY A 128 -13.84 27.19 5.12
CA GLY A 128 -14.01 28.60 5.39
C GLY A 128 -13.26 29.47 4.38
N LYS A 129 -12.84 30.64 4.83
CA LYS A 129 -12.17 31.64 3.97
C LYS A 129 -10.87 32.11 4.59
N THR A 130 -9.81 32.02 3.85
CA THR A 130 -8.50 32.57 4.22
C THR A 130 -8.47 34.10 4.06
N GLU A 131 -7.81 34.78 4.96
CA GLU A 131 -7.57 36.22 4.86
C GLU A 131 -6.85 36.57 3.55
N ALA A 132 -7.31 37.66 2.90
CA ALA A 132 -6.91 38.00 1.54
C ALA A 132 -5.39 38.19 1.36
N ASP A 133 -4.71 38.70 2.37
CA ASP A 133 -3.24 38.92 2.30
C ASP A 133 -2.48 37.60 2.46
N VAL A 134 -2.98 36.65 3.25
CA VAL A 134 -2.43 35.30 3.39
C VAL A 134 -2.67 34.50 2.10
N ALA A 135 -3.86 34.55 1.53
CA ALA A 135 -4.23 33.84 0.32
C ALA A 135 -3.35 34.21 -0.91
N LYS A 136 -2.80 35.41 -0.96
CA LYS A 136 -1.88 35.87 -2.01
C LYS A 136 -0.46 35.32 -1.87
N LEU A 137 -0.09 34.82 -0.72
CA LEU A 137 1.27 34.27 -0.50
C LEU A 137 1.47 32.96 -1.24
N PRO A 138 2.68 32.68 -1.71
CA PRO A 138 3.01 31.35 -2.24
C PRO A 138 2.99 30.32 -1.12
N ILE A 139 2.67 29.05 -1.45
CA ILE A 139 2.49 27.94 -0.49
C ILE A 139 3.61 27.87 0.57
N PRO A 140 4.92 27.97 0.25
CA PRO A 140 5.96 27.92 1.29
C PRO A 140 5.79 29.03 2.35
N LYS A 141 5.38 30.21 1.96
CA LYS A 141 5.14 31.34 2.89
C LYS A 141 3.84 31.17 3.70
N ARG A 142 2.82 30.57 3.10
CA ARG A 142 1.60 30.19 3.83
C ARG A 142 1.90 29.16 4.89
N LEU A 143 2.73 28.14 4.61
CA LEU A 143 3.16 27.13 5.59
C LEU A 143 3.96 27.74 6.74
N GLU A 144 4.84 28.72 6.48
CA GLU A 144 5.56 29.46 7.51
C GLU A 144 4.62 30.30 8.39
N ALA A 145 3.61 30.93 7.79
CA ALA A 145 2.58 31.69 8.52
C ALA A 145 1.70 30.77 9.37
N TYR A 146 1.28 29.64 8.83
CA TYR A 146 0.44 28.63 9.50
C TYR A 146 1.11 28.05 10.76
N LYS A 147 2.42 27.88 10.78
CA LYS A 147 3.17 27.45 11.97
C LYS A 147 3.02 28.44 13.14
N LYS A 148 2.81 29.73 12.86
CA LYS A 148 2.68 30.79 13.86
C LYS A 148 1.22 31.02 14.27
N ASN A 149 0.33 30.94 13.30
CA ASN A 149 -1.11 31.06 13.48
C ASN A 149 -1.81 30.05 12.56
N PRO A 150 -2.31 28.91 13.10
CA PRO A 150 -2.86 27.81 12.31
C PRO A 150 -4.29 28.11 11.82
N VAL A 151 -4.48 29.22 11.13
CA VAL A 151 -5.76 29.62 10.54
C VAL A 151 -5.57 29.96 9.07
N ASP A 152 -5.73 28.96 8.20
CA ASP A 152 -5.68 29.11 6.74
C ASP A 152 -6.55 28.04 6.06
N PRO A 153 -7.90 28.21 6.07
CA PRO A 153 -8.84 27.22 5.52
C PRO A 153 -8.55 26.81 4.07
N ASP A 154 -8.17 27.75 3.18
CA ASP A 154 -7.84 27.43 1.79
C ASP A 154 -6.56 26.56 1.69
N LEU A 155 -5.60 26.70 2.63
CA LEU A 155 -4.43 25.83 2.68
C LEU A 155 -4.80 24.42 3.13
N GLU A 156 -5.71 24.30 4.10
CA GLU A 156 -6.23 23.03 4.60
C GLU A 156 -7.02 22.30 3.50
N GLU A 157 -7.87 23.02 2.75
CA GLU A 157 -8.55 22.48 1.55
C GLU A 157 -7.55 22.01 0.50
N THR A 158 -6.50 22.81 0.25
CA THR A 158 -5.42 22.46 -0.68
C THR A 158 -4.71 21.19 -0.22
N MET A 159 -4.41 21.03 1.06
CA MET A 159 -3.76 19.84 1.63
C MET A 159 -4.63 18.60 1.42
N PHE A 160 -5.94 18.69 1.72
CA PHE A 160 -6.89 17.61 1.49
C PHE A 160 -6.94 17.20 0.00
N GLN A 161 -7.10 18.17 -0.90
CA GLN A 161 -7.16 17.91 -2.33
C GLN A 161 -5.82 17.43 -2.90
N TYR A 162 -4.70 17.86 -2.32
CA TYR A 162 -3.38 17.39 -2.72
C TYR A 162 -3.17 15.91 -2.35
N GLY A 163 -3.64 15.48 -1.17
CA GLY A 163 -3.67 14.06 -0.79
C GLY A 163 -4.46 13.22 -1.80
N ARG A 164 -5.65 13.69 -2.19
CA ARG A 164 -6.46 13.05 -3.25
C ARG A 164 -5.73 13.03 -4.61
N TYR A 165 -5.06 14.11 -4.97
CA TYR A 165 -4.25 14.18 -6.20
C TYR A 165 -3.15 13.13 -6.20
N LEU A 166 -2.40 12.97 -5.10
CA LEU A 166 -1.32 12.00 -5.00
C LEU A 166 -1.85 10.55 -5.17
N LEU A 167 -2.94 10.21 -4.51
CA LEU A 167 -3.57 8.89 -4.64
C LEU A 167 -4.08 8.65 -6.06
N LEU A 168 -4.84 9.61 -6.60
CA LEU A 168 -5.39 9.57 -7.96
C LEU A 168 -4.32 9.44 -9.04
N SER A 169 -3.16 10.07 -8.84
CA SER A 169 -2.06 10.08 -9.81
C SER A 169 -1.16 8.86 -9.71
N SER A 170 -1.15 8.15 -8.56
CA SER A 170 -0.31 6.99 -8.32
C SER A 170 -1.02 5.65 -8.48
N SER A 171 -2.35 5.62 -8.37
CA SER A 171 -3.11 4.38 -8.21
C SER A 171 -4.32 4.36 -9.12
N ARG A 172 -4.40 3.33 -9.98
CA ARG A 172 -5.50 3.11 -10.92
C ARG A 172 -5.81 1.62 -11.00
N PRO A 173 -7.03 1.24 -11.41
CA PRO A 173 -7.33 -0.16 -11.69
C PRO A 173 -6.30 -0.78 -12.65
N GLY A 174 -5.75 -1.93 -12.28
CA GLY A 174 -4.74 -2.65 -13.07
C GLY A 174 -3.31 -2.13 -12.96
N THR A 175 -3.03 -1.12 -12.13
CA THR A 175 -1.66 -0.68 -11.81
C THR A 175 -1.16 -1.29 -10.50
N LEU A 176 0.15 -1.22 -10.27
CA LEU A 176 0.74 -1.42 -8.95
C LEU A 176 0.30 -0.30 -8.00
N PRO A 177 0.22 -0.55 -6.69
CA PRO A 177 -0.08 0.49 -5.72
C PRO A 177 1.08 1.48 -5.54
N ALA A 178 0.82 2.60 -4.88
CA ALA A 178 1.85 3.53 -4.43
C ALA A 178 2.79 2.85 -3.43
N ASN A 179 4.10 2.99 -3.64
CA ASN A 179 5.13 2.53 -2.70
C ASN A 179 5.53 3.66 -1.72
N LEU A 180 6.59 3.48 -0.92
CA LEU A 180 7.06 4.48 0.05
C LEU A 180 7.36 5.85 -0.55
N GLN A 181 7.72 5.94 -1.83
CA GLN A 181 7.94 7.19 -2.57
C GLN A 181 6.78 7.55 -3.51
N GLY A 182 5.63 6.91 -3.37
CA GLY A 182 4.54 7.00 -4.34
C GLY A 182 4.95 6.40 -5.67
N LEU A 183 5.07 7.24 -6.72
CA LEU A 183 5.69 6.90 -8.01
C LEU A 183 6.86 7.84 -8.33
N TRP A 184 7.15 8.81 -7.47
CA TRP A 184 8.07 9.92 -7.74
C TRP A 184 9.44 9.65 -7.12
N ASN A 185 10.16 8.68 -7.69
CA ASN A 185 11.51 8.35 -7.30
C ASN A 185 12.49 8.57 -8.46
N VAL A 186 13.63 9.19 -8.18
CA VAL A 186 14.69 9.50 -9.17
C VAL A 186 15.98 8.70 -8.90
N TYR A 187 16.00 7.87 -7.86
CA TYR A 187 17.20 7.13 -7.44
C TYR A 187 17.11 5.66 -7.86
N LEU A 188 18.23 5.09 -8.33
CA LEU A 188 18.35 3.64 -8.54
C LEU A 188 18.33 2.86 -7.22
N ASN A 189 18.86 3.47 -6.16
CA ASN A 189 18.86 2.91 -4.80
C ASN A 189 18.10 3.89 -3.87
N PRO A 190 16.77 3.88 -3.91
CA PRO A 190 15.97 4.77 -3.08
C PRO A 190 15.99 4.34 -1.62
N PRO A 191 15.66 5.25 -0.68
CA PRO A 191 15.44 4.89 0.72
C PRO A 191 14.45 3.72 0.84
N TRP A 192 14.78 2.75 1.71
CA TRP A 192 14.00 1.52 1.92
C TRP A 192 13.60 0.79 0.64
N ALA A 193 14.44 0.91 -0.43
CA ALA A 193 14.24 0.28 -1.73
C ALA A 193 12.85 0.57 -2.38
N CYS A 194 12.18 1.65 -2.03
CA CYS A 194 10.79 1.94 -2.44
C CYS A 194 9.83 0.77 -2.16
N ASP A 195 10.01 0.06 -1.05
CA ASP A 195 9.18 -1.10 -0.73
C ASP A 195 7.71 -0.74 -0.43
N TYR A 196 6.88 -1.76 -0.35
CA TYR A 196 5.54 -1.68 0.23
C TYR A 196 5.66 -1.99 1.72
N HIS A 197 5.94 -0.96 2.50
CA HIS A 197 6.13 -1.06 3.95
C HIS A 197 4.77 -1.19 4.63
N ASN A 198 4.48 -2.37 5.21
CA ASN A 198 3.12 -2.73 5.59
C ASN A 198 2.85 -2.72 7.11
N ASN A 199 3.71 -2.11 7.90
CA ASN A 199 3.42 -1.92 9.33
C ASN A 199 2.67 -0.61 9.62
N ILE A 200 2.43 0.24 8.61
CA ILE A 200 1.51 1.39 8.57
C ILE A 200 1.53 2.12 7.21
N ASN A 201 2.70 2.22 6.54
CA ASN A 201 2.90 3.18 5.45
C ASN A 201 1.99 2.93 4.25
N VAL A 202 1.97 1.70 3.73
CA VAL A 202 1.11 1.35 2.59
C VAL A 202 -0.37 1.45 2.97
N GLN A 203 -0.73 1.07 4.20
CA GLN A 203 -2.10 1.19 4.69
C GLN A 203 -2.52 2.67 4.77
N MET A 204 -1.69 3.52 5.39
CA MET A 204 -1.97 4.94 5.54
C MET A 204 -2.11 5.64 4.18
N ALA A 205 -1.30 5.26 3.17
CA ALA A 205 -1.40 5.81 1.83
C ALA A 205 -2.79 5.58 1.19
N TYR A 206 -3.52 4.54 1.62
CA TYR A 206 -4.85 4.19 1.10
C TYR A 206 -6.02 4.47 2.05
N TRP A 207 -5.79 4.99 3.26
CA TRP A 207 -6.90 5.31 4.19
C TRP A 207 -7.91 6.28 3.61
N GLY A 208 -7.47 7.21 2.78
CA GLY A 208 -8.33 8.18 2.11
C GLY A 208 -9.06 7.66 0.88
N ALA A 209 -8.80 6.44 0.39
CA ALA A 209 -9.35 5.97 -0.87
C ALA A 209 -10.88 5.93 -0.88
N GLU A 210 -11.46 5.25 0.08
CA GLU A 210 -12.91 5.10 0.18
C GLU A 210 -13.61 6.38 0.64
N PRO A 211 -13.25 6.98 1.81
CA PRO A 211 -13.96 8.15 2.31
C PRO A 211 -13.81 9.39 1.42
N ALA A 212 -12.74 9.46 0.61
CA ALA A 212 -12.55 10.55 -0.34
C ALA A 212 -13.06 10.24 -1.76
N ASN A 213 -13.93 9.23 -1.92
CA ASN A 213 -14.60 8.85 -3.17
C ASN A 213 -13.61 8.54 -4.31
N LEU A 214 -12.62 7.70 -4.01
CA LEU A 214 -11.58 7.21 -4.92
C LEU A 214 -11.45 5.68 -4.83
N SER A 215 -12.58 4.97 -4.71
CA SER A 215 -12.62 3.50 -4.55
C SER A 215 -11.86 2.76 -5.65
N GLU A 216 -11.88 3.27 -6.90
CA GLU A 216 -11.13 2.69 -8.01
C GLU A 216 -9.60 2.74 -7.77
N CYS A 217 -9.12 3.75 -7.02
CA CYS A 217 -7.70 3.81 -6.66
C CYS A 217 -7.32 2.74 -5.62
N HIS A 218 -8.28 2.33 -4.78
CA HIS A 218 -8.07 1.28 -3.78
C HIS A 218 -7.85 -0.09 -4.42
N GLU A 219 -8.45 -0.35 -5.58
CA GLU A 219 -8.28 -1.60 -6.33
C GLU A 219 -6.80 -1.91 -6.62
N ALA A 220 -5.95 -0.89 -6.79
CA ALA A 220 -4.52 -1.11 -7.01
C ALA A 220 -3.87 -1.85 -5.83
N LEU A 221 -4.19 -1.46 -4.59
CA LEU A 221 -3.71 -2.16 -3.39
C LEU A 221 -4.34 -3.54 -3.24
N ILE A 222 -5.65 -3.65 -3.41
CA ILE A 222 -6.39 -4.90 -3.21
C ILE A 222 -5.91 -5.98 -4.19
N ASN A 223 -5.77 -5.65 -5.47
CA ASN A 223 -5.28 -6.57 -6.49
C ASN A 223 -3.82 -6.97 -6.26
N TYR A 224 -3.00 -6.06 -5.76
CA TYR A 224 -1.64 -6.37 -5.33
C TYR A 224 -1.62 -7.37 -4.18
N VAL A 225 -2.42 -7.17 -3.14
CA VAL A 225 -2.52 -8.08 -1.98
C VAL A 225 -2.95 -9.48 -2.43
N GLU A 226 -3.94 -9.58 -3.33
CA GLU A 226 -4.38 -10.86 -3.89
C GLU A 226 -3.26 -11.55 -4.70
N ALA A 227 -2.56 -10.79 -5.54
CA ALA A 227 -1.47 -11.33 -6.35
C ALA A 227 -0.27 -11.82 -5.52
N MET A 228 -0.03 -11.19 -4.35
CA MET A 228 1.03 -11.54 -3.41
C MET A 228 0.71 -12.75 -2.55
N ALA A 229 -0.56 -13.02 -2.29
CA ALA A 229 -1.01 -14.06 -1.35
C ALA A 229 -0.38 -15.46 -1.61
N PRO A 230 -0.22 -15.94 -2.86
CA PRO A 230 0.44 -17.24 -3.09
C PRO A 230 1.88 -17.29 -2.58
N GLY A 231 2.70 -16.30 -2.91
CA GLY A 231 4.09 -16.23 -2.44
C GLY A 231 4.20 -16.05 -0.92
N CYS A 232 3.31 -15.24 -0.33
CA CYS A 232 3.22 -15.06 1.12
C CYS A 232 2.83 -16.38 1.82
N ARG A 233 1.95 -17.16 1.20
CA ARG A 233 1.55 -18.49 1.71
C ARG A 233 2.74 -19.44 1.75
N ASP A 234 3.48 -19.56 0.64
CA ASP A 234 4.64 -20.44 0.54
C ASP A 234 5.68 -20.11 1.62
N VAL A 235 5.98 -18.83 1.81
CA VAL A 235 6.94 -18.37 2.83
C VAL A 235 6.42 -18.58 4.25
N SER A 236 5.13 -18.35 4.50
CA SER A 236 4.53 -18.55 5.82
C SER A 236 4.50 -20.03 6.22
N GLN A 237 4.12 -20.90 5.29
CA GLN A 237 4.05 -22.34 5.54
C GLN A 237 5.42 -23.00 5.66
N ALA A 238 6.44 -22.47 4.97
CA ALA A 238 7.82 -22.92 5.13
C ALA A 238 8.46 -22.49 6.47
N ASN A 239 7.87 -21.51 7.17
CA ASN A 239 8.41 -21.04 8.44
C ASN A 239 8.00 -21.95 9.60
N LYS A 240 8.93 -22.78 10.06
CA LYS A 240 8.72 -23.71 11.19
C LYS A 240 8.31 -23.02 12.49
N GLY A 241 8.63 -21.73 12.66
CA GLY A 241 8.21 -20.93 13.82
C GLY A 241 6.70 -20.66 13.86
N PHE A 242 5.99 -20.89 12.77
CA PHE A 242 4.53 -20.76 12.69
C PHE A 242 3.79 -22.11 12.76
N ASN A 243 4.52 -23.22 12.79
CA ASN A 243 3.89 -24.53 12.83
C ASN A 243 2.88 -24.64 13.99
N THR A 244 1.80 -25.36 13.73
CA THR A 244 0.80 -25.72 14.72
C THR A 244 1.41 -26.57 15.87
N LYS A 245 0.70 -26.73 16.97
CA LYS A 245 1.18 -27.51 18.12
C LYS A 245 1.54 -28.97 17.78
N ASP A 246 0.91 -29.53 16.76
CA ASP A 246 1.20 -30.87 16.23
C ASP A 246 2.30 -30.88 15.15
N GLY A 247 3.00 -29.78 14.96
CA GLY A 247 4.16 -29.64 14.07
C GLY A 247 3.84 -29.48 12.58
N LYS A 248 2.56 -29.32 12.22
CA LYS A 248 2.15 -29.09 10.83
C LYS A 248 2.34 -27.63 10.42
N PRO A 249 2.59 -27.33 9.12
CA PRO A 249 2.53 -25.99 8.63
C PRO A 249 1.18 -25.31 8.93
N VAL A 250 1.19 -24.01 9.22
CA VAL A 250 -0.05 -23.23 9.37
C VAL A 250 -0.83 -23.23 8.07
N ARG A 251 -2.15 -23.19 8.18
CA ARG A 251 -3.01 -22.81 7.05
C ARG A 251 -2.91 -21.30 6.83
N GLY A 252 -3.23 -20.86 5.62
CA GLY A 252 -3.22 -19.41 5.32
C GLY A 252 -1.81 -18.79 5.31
N TRP A 253 -1.74 -17.50 5.55
CA TRP A 253 -0.51 -16.74 5.37
C TRP A 253 -0.47 -15.43 6.18
N THR A 254 0.74 -14.94 6.35
CA THR A 254 1.03 -13.59 6.82
C THR A 254 2.22 -13.00 6.05
N VAL A 255 2.69 -11.82 6.46
CA VAL A 255 3.66 -11.03 5.70
C VAL A 255 4.85 -10.60 6.56
N ARG A 256 5.96 -10.29 5.90
CA ARG A 256 7.04 -9.47 6.47
C ARG A 256 6.76 -7.99 6.21
N THR A 257 7.42 -7.13 6.97
CA THR A 257 7.20 -5.67 6.91
C THR A 257 7.48 -5.07 5.54
N SER A 258 8.55 -5.51 4.89
CA SER A 258 8.99 -5.01 3.59
C SER A 258 8.59 -5.98 2.49
N GLN A 259 7.82 -5.53 1.53
CA GLN A 259 7.40 -6.32 0.37
C GLN A 259 7.75 -5.61 -0.94
N ASN A 260 7.91 -6.37 -2.01
CA ASN A 260 8.19 -5.85 -3.34
C ASN A 260 7.17 -6.34 -4.38
N ILE A 261 7.32 -5.88 -5.61
CA ILE A 261 6.40 -6.21 -6.72
C ILE A 261 6.45 -7.69 -7.16
N PHE A 262 7.43 -8.47 -6.70
CA PHE A 262 7.63 -9.88 -7.06
C PHE A 262 7.23 -10.84 -5.93
N GLY A 263 6.42 -10.44 -4.98
CA GLY A 263 6.05 -11.28 -3.85
C GLY A 263 7.16 -11.45 -2.79
N GLY A 264 8.26 -10.73 -2.94
CA GLY A 264 9.36 -10.78 -1.98
C GLY A 264 8.95 -10.24 -0.61
N ASN A 265 9.37 -10.96 0.43
CA ASN A 265 9.13 -10.62 1.82
C ASN A 265 10.48 -10.37 2.51
N GLY A 266 10.73 -9.13 2.92
CA GLY A 266 11.97 -8.72 3.56
C GLY A 266 11.81 -8.17 4.98
N TRP A 267 12.92 -7.97 5.65
CA TRP A 267 13.05 -7.47 7.00
C TRP A 267 12.36 -8.37 8.04
N GLN A 268 11.75 -7.80 9.08
CA GLN A 268 11.10 -8.56 10.15
C GLN A 268 9.71 -9.06 9.74
N TRP A 269 9.24 -10.12 10.42
CA TRP A 269 7.84 -10.50 10.33
C TRP A 269 6.95 -9.42 10.92
N ASN A 270 6.00 -8.94 10.14
CA ASN A 270 4.85 -8.17 10.57
C ASN A 270 3.65 -9.11 10.60
N ILE A 271 3.59 -9.95 11.63
CA ILE A 271 2.61 -11.03 11.70
C ILE A 271 1.17 -10.52 11.53
N PRO A 272 0.75 -9.39 12.13
CA PRO A 272 -0.60 -8.86 11.92
C PRO A 272 -0.80 -8.12 10.59
N GLY A 273 0.25 -7.94 9.78
CA GLY A 273 0.17 -7.15 8.54
C GLY A 273 -0.83 -7.69 7.52
N ALA A 274 -0.97 -9.03 7.41
CA ALA A 274 -2.00 -9.60 6.54
C ALA A 274 -3.42 -9.30 7.04
N ALA A 275 -3.65 -9.29 8.36
CA ALA A 275 -4.92 -8.87 8.93
C ALA A 275 -5.22 -7.39 8.65
N TRP A 276 -4.19 -6.54 8.60
CA TRP A 276 -4.37 -5.14 8.23
C TRP A 276 -4.69 -4.97 6.74
N TYR A 277 -4.08 -5.76 5.86
CA TYR A 277 -4.51 -5.81 4.46
C TYR A 277 -5.97 -6.27 4.33
N ALA A 278 -6.39 -7.25 5.12
CA ALA A 278 -7.79 -7.71 5.13
C ALA A 278 -8.78 -6.60 5.52
N LEU A 279 -8.38 -5.63 6.36
CA LEU A 279 -9.21 -4.47 6.66
C LEU A 279 -9.45 -3.62 5.40
N HIS A 280 -8.42 -3.34 4.59
CA HIS A 280 -8.58 -2.63 3.32
C HIS A 280 -9.51 -3.37 2.35
N VAL A 281 -9.38 -4.69 2.30
CA VAL A 281 -10.24 -5.56 1.48
C VAL A 281 -11.70 -5.49 1.93
N TRP A 282 -11.94 -5.47 3.25
CA TRP A 282 -13.27 -5.30 3.83
C TRP A 282 -13.83 -3.89 3.59
N GLU A 283 -13.04 -2.85 3.82
CA GLU A 283 -13.44 -1.43 3.66
C GLU A 283 -13.95 -1.16 2.24
N HIS A 284 -13.28 -1.68 1.22
CA HIS A 284 -13.74 -1.54 -0.16
C HIS A 284 -15.16 -2.11 -0.36
N TYR A 285 -15.45 -3.27 0.23
CA TYR A 285 -16.82 -3.79 0.25
C TYR A 285 -17.78 -2.91 1.05
N ALA A 286 -17.37 -2.48 2.23
CA ALA A 286 -18.22 -1.70 3.14
C ALA A 286 -18.69 -0.39 2.52
N PHE A 287 -17.85 0.26 1.71
CA PHE A 287 -18.17 1.48 1.00
C PHE A 287 -18.90 1.26 -0.33
N THR A 288 -18.56 0.21 -1.09
CA THR A 288 -19.13 -0.03 -2.41
C THR A 288 -20.42 -0.86 -2.39
N GLY A 289 -20.58 -1.73 -1.38
CA GLY A 289 -21.68 -2.69 -1.33
C GLY A 289 -21.62 -3.78 -2.40
N ASP A 290 -20.50 -3.92 -3.13
CA ASP A 290 -20.39 -4.91 -4.21
C ASP A 290 -20.33 -6.34 -3.63
N ARG A 291 -21.50 -6.99 -3.62
CA ARG A 291 -21.64 -8.37 -3.15
C ARG A 291 -20.83 -9.37 -3.98
N LYS A 292 -20.65 -9.10 -5.29
CA LYS A 292 -19.88 -9.99 -6.18
C LYS A 292 -18.38 -9.93 -5.84
N TYR A 293 -17.87 -8.73 -5.58
CA TYR A 293 -16.52 -8.52 -5.06
C TYR A 293 -16.34 -9.23 -3.71
N LEU A 294 -17.27 -9.02 -2.77
CA LEU A 294 -17.23 -9.68 -1.47
C LEU A 294 -17.15 -11.20 -1.62
N GLU A 295 -17.98 -11.78 -2.47
CA GLU A 295 -18.05 -13.23 -2.65
C GLU A 295 -16.83 -13.84 -3.32
N LYS A 296 -16.30 -13.16 -4.34
CA LYS A 296 -15.27 -13.74 -5.24
C LYS A 296 -13.84 -13.40 -4.84
N GLN A 297 -13.63 -12.26 -4.20
CA GLN A 297 -12.30 -11.74 -3.89
C GLN A 297 -12.11 -11.53 -2.39
N ALA A 298 -12.94 -10.71 -1.74
CA ALA A 298 -12.72 -10.31 -0.36
C ALA A 298 -12.86 -11.47 0.62
N TYR A 299 -13.97 -12.19 0.59
CA TYR A 299 -14.24 -13.26 1.57
C TYR A 299 -13.24 -14.41 1.52
N PRO A 300 -12.85 -14.96 0.34
CA PRO A 300 -11.84 -16.00 0.28
C PRO A 300 -10.49 -15.57 0.88
N LEU A 301 -10.05 -14.34 0.58
CA LEU A 301 -8.79 -13.78 1.07
C LEU A 301 -8.82 -13.61 2.60
N MET A 302 -9.87 -12.97 3.13
CA MET A 302 -10.04 -12.76 4.56
C MET A 302 -10.14 -14.09 5.33
N LYS A 303 -10.88 -15.06 4.79
CA LYS A 303 -11.03 -16.39 5.37
C LYS A 303 -9.68 -17.11 5.47
N GLU A 304 -8.85 -17.02 4.44
CA GLU A 304 -7.54 -17.64 4.45
C GLU A 304 -6.63 -17.02 5.52
N ILE A 305 -6.65 -15.71 5.69
CA ILE A 305 -5.89 -15.02 6.75
C ILE A 305 -6.45 -15.41 8.14
N CYS A 306 -7.76 -15.60 8.29
CA CYS A 306 -8.33 -16.14 9.51
C CYS A 306 -7.77 -17.53 9.84
N HIS A 307 -7.62 -18.42 8.85
CA HIS A 307 -7.04 -19.74 9.07
C HIS A 307 -5.61 -19.69 9.60
N PHE A 308 -4.80 -18.72 9.14
CA PHE A 308 -3.48 -18.49 9.72
C PHE A 308 -3.59 -18.20 11.24
N TRP A 309 -4.46 -17.30 11.63
CA TRP A 309 -4.63 -16.93 13.03
C TRP A 309 -5.28 -18.02 13.88
N GLU A 310 -6.18 -18.82 13.31
CA GLU A 310 -6.75 -20.00 13.99
C GLU A 310 -5.66 -21.00 14.41
N ASP A 311 -4.62 -21.15 13.58
CA ASP A 311 -3.51 -22.07 13.80
C ASP A 311 -2.40 -21.45 14.65
N HIS A 312 -2.21 -20.14 14.57
CA HIS A 312 -1.09 -19.42 15.20
C HIS A 312 -1.39 -18.85 16.59
N LEU A 313 -2.67 -18.61 16.91
CA LEU A 313 -3.05 -18.09 18.23
C LEU A 313 -2.64 -19.05 19.35
N LYS A 314 -2.13 -18.47 20.43
CA LYS A 314 -1.74 -19.16 21.66
C LYS A 314 -2.82 -19.01 22.71
N GLU A 315 -3.12 -20.10 23.40
CA GLU A 315 -4.03 -20.13 24.53
C GLU A 315 -3.25 -20.01 25.84
N LEU A 316 -3.65 -19.08 26.68
CA LEU A 316 -3.09 -18.88 28.01
C LEU A 316 -3.92 -19.61 29.07
N GLY A 317 -3.24 -20.08 30.13
CA GLY A 317 -3.90 -20.56 31.35
C GLY A 317 -4.39 -19.40 32.21
N ALA A 318 -4.98 -19.74 33.37
CA ALA A 318 -5.42 -18.75 34.34
C ALA A 318 -4.24 -17.87 34.82
N ARG A 319 -4.49 -16.59 35.05
CA ARG A 319 -3.48 -15.61 35.48
C ARG A 319 -2.28 -15.51 34.54
N GLY A 320 -2.54 -15.73 33.23
CA GLY A 320 -1.50 -15.64 32.22
C GLY A 320 -0.50 -16.80 32.22
N GLU A 321 -0.83 -17.95 32.77
CA GLU A 321 0.06 -19.11 32.69
C GLU A 321 0.44 -19.39 31.23
N GLY A 322 1.73 -19.54 31.00
CA GLY A 322 2.30 -19.73 29.67
C GLY A 322 2.63 -18.43 28.92
N PHE A 323 2.23 -17.26 29.41
CA PHE A 323 2.61 -15.97 28.79
C PHE A 323 4.14 -15.79 28.75
N LYS A 324 4.63 -15.16 27.68
CA LYS A 324 6.06 -14.85 27.50
C LYS A 324 6.28 -13.38 27.12
N THR A 325 7.34 -12.81 27.65
CA THR A 325 7.89 -11.52 27.24
C THR A 325 9.37 -11.68 26.93
N ASN A 326 9.83 -11.25 25.74
CA ASN A 326 11.17 -11.51 25.22
C ASN A 326 11.59 -13.00 25.34
N GLY A 327 10.63 -13.93 25.12
CA GLY A 327 10.86 -15.37 25.22
C GLY A 327 10.99 -15.93 26.62
N LYS A 328 10.85 -15.12 27.68
CA LYS A 328 10.98 -15.50 29.09
C LYS A 328 9.65 -15.45 29.81
N ASP A 329 9.55 -16.13 30.94
CA ASP A 329 8.44 -15.96 31.85
C ASP A 329 8.42 -14.56 32.46
N PRO A 330 7.23 -13.97 32.72
CA PRO A 330 7.12 -12.68 33.38
C PRO A 330 7.65 -12.77 34.82
N ASN A 331 8.26 -11.68 35.30
CA ASN A 331 8.69 -11.55 36.68
C ASN A 331 7.48 -11.34 37.62
N GLU A 332 7.70 -11.29 38.94
CA GLU A 332 6.62 -11.21 39.93
C GLU A 332 5.81 -9.90 39.84
N GLU A 333 6.42 -8.81 39.41
CA GLU A 333 5.71 -7.54 39.19
C GLU A 333 4.82 -7.62 37.92
N GLU A 334 5.37 -8.12 36.82
CA GLU A 334 4.66 -8.31 35.56
C GLU A 334 3.48 -9.31 35.71
N LYS A 335 3.60 -10.32 36.54
CA LYS A 335 2.51 -11.26 36.85
C LYS A 335 1.28 -10.59 37.45
N LYS A 336 1.43 -9.46 38.14
CA LYS A 336 0.30 -8.72 38.71
C LYS A 336 -0.61 -8.16 37.60
N ASP A 337 -0.05 -7.71 36.47
CA ASP A 337 -0.81 -7.19 35.33
C ASP A 337 -1.54 -8.30 34.56
N LEU A 338 -1.22 -9.57 34.81
CA LEU A 338 -1.84 -10.75 34.23
C LEU A 338 -2.87 -11.41 35.15
N ALA A 339 -3.09 -10.89 36.36
CA ALA A 339 -3.91 -11.51 37.38
C ALA A 339 -5.38 -11.71 36.98
N ASP A 340 -5.89 -10.88 36.09
CA ASP A 340 -7.26 -10.90 35.53
C ASP A 340 -7.42 -11.82 34.32
N VAL A 341 -6.32 -12.35 33.76
CA VAL A 341 -6.35 -13.23 32.59
C VAL A 341 -7.02 -14.57 32.94
N LYS A 342 -8.06 -14.88 32.21
CA LYS A 342 -8.82 -16.13 32.37
C LYS A 342 -8.18 -17.27 31.61
N ALA A 343 -8.29 -18.49 32.12
CA ALA A 343 -7.93 -19.70 31.36
C ALA A 343 -8.69 -19.73 30.03
N GLY A 344 -7.99 -20.07 28.96
CA GLY A 344 -8.55 -20.09 27.61
C GLY A 344 -8.48 -18.76 26.86
N THR A 345 -7.91 -17.70 27.45
CA THR A 345 -7.64 -16.44 26.73
C THR A 345 -6.68 -16.69 25.56
N LEU A 346 -7.04 -16.15 24.38
CA LEU A 346 -6.24 -16.27 23.15
C LEU A 346 -5.41 -15.02 22.91
N VAL A 347 -4.14 -15.21 22.59
CA VAL A 347 -3.19 -14.14 22.30
C VAL A 347 -2.38 -14.44 21.04
N ALA A 348 -2.00 -13.39 20.31
CA ALA A 348 -0.95 -13.47 19.31
C ALA A 348 0.38 -13.73 20.00
N PRO A 349 1.11 -14.82 19.67
CA PRO A 349 2.35 -15.14 20.34
C PRO A 349 3.50 -14.26 19.81
N ASN A 350 4.41 -13.85 20.71
CA ASN A 350 5.64 -13.15 20.38
C ASN A 350 5.45 -11.93 19.46
N GLY A 351 4.37 -11.18 19.68
CA GLY A 351 4.05 -9.95 18.95
C GLY A 351 5.08 -8.84 19.18
N TRP A 352 5.01 -7.81 18.38
CA TRP A 352 5.87 -6.63 18.53
C TRP A 352 5.09 -5.39 18.13
N SER A 353 5.07 -4.40 19.03
CA SER A 353 4.48 -3.11 18.67
C SER A 353 5.43 -2.33 17.76
N PRO A 354 5.06 -2.06 16.51
CA PRO A 354 5.94 -1.32 15.62
C PRO A 354 6.16 0.13 16.11
N GLU A 355 7.39 0.61 16.27
CA GLU A 355 8.66 -0.11 16.08
C GLU A 355 9.51 -0.05 17.35
N HIS A 356 8.98 -0.42 18.49
CA HIS A 356 9.64 -0.34 19.80
C HIS A 356 9.12 -1.35 20.81
N GLY A 357 9.75 -1.36 21.97
CA GLY A 357 9.36 -2.18 23.11
C GLY A 357 9.71 -3.66 22.98
N PRO A 358 9.29 -4.46 23.95
CA PRO A 358 9.57 -5.89 23.97
C PRO A 358 8.74 -6.64 22.94
N ARG A 359 9.21 -7.85 22.62
CA ARG A 359 8.36 -8.86 22.00
C ARG A 359 7.63 -9.61 23.11
N GLU A 360 6.30 -9.63 23.04
CA GLU A 360 5.51 -10.37 24.02
C GLU A 360 4.23 -10.96 23.44
N ASP A 361 3.65 -11.86 24.18
CA ASP A 361 2.35 -12.44 23.83
C ASP A 361 1.24 -11.40 24.02
N GLY A 362 0.35 -11.26 23.05
CA GLY A 362 -0.83 -10.40 23.16
C GLY A 362 -0.53 -8.89 23.07
N VAL A 363 0.46 -8.47 22.29
CA VAL A 363 0.63 -7.05 21.94
C VAL A 363 -0.69 -6.50 21.39
N MET A 364 -1.15 -5.35 21.92
CA MET A 364 -2.50 -4.83 21.65
C MET A 364 -2.72 -4.55 20.17
N HIS A 365 -1.75 -4.01 19.46
CA HIS A 365 -1.84 -3.83 18.01
C HIS A 365 -2.21 -5.13 17.27
N ASP A 366 -1.57 -6.24 17.61
CA ASP A 366 -1.85 -7.53 16.99
C ASP A 366 -3.26 -8.02 17.35
N GLN A 367 -3.64 -7.92 18.64
CA GLN A 367 -4.96 -8.33 19.13
C GLN A 367 -6.09 -7.54 18.45
N GLN A 368 -5.91 -6.24 18.30
CA GLN A 368 -6.86 -5.35 17.66
C GLN A 368 -7.08 -5.72 16.19
N LEU A 369 -6.00 -5.96 15.45
CA LEU A 369 -6.06 -6.36 14.03
C LEU A 369 -6.73 -7.73 13.84
N ILE A 370 -6.46 -8.68 14.74
CA ILE A 370 -7.11 -9.99 14.70
C ILE A 370 -8.61 -9.86 15.00
N ALA A 371 -8.96 -9.03 15.97
CA ALA A 371 -10.35 -8.78 16.32
C ALA A 371 -11.14 -8.18 15.15
N GLU A 372 -10.58 -7.19 14.45
CA GLU A 372 -11.17 -6.62 13.23
C GLU A 372 -11.30 -7.66 12.11
N LEU A 373 -10.23 -8.43 11.85
CA LEU A 373 -10.25 -9.48 10.85
C LEU A 373 -11.38 -10.47 11.11
N PHE A 374 -11.47 -11.01 12.34
CA PHE A 374 -12.48 -12.00 12.69
C PHE A 374 -13.89 -11.42 12.61
N THR A 375 -14.09 -10.22 13.17
CA THR A 375 -15.37 -9.51 13.14
C THR A 375 -15.87 -9.30 11.72
N ASN A 376 -15.03 -8.78 10.85
CA ASN A 376 -15.39 -8.46 9.47
C ASN A 376 -15.59 -9.72 8.63
N THR A 377 -14.79 -10.77 8.85
CA THR A 377 -14.96 -12.05 8.15
C THR A 377 -16.25 -12.77 8.58
N ILE A 378 -16.62 -12.72 9.85
CA ILE A 378 -17.90 -13.23 10.34
C ILE A 378 -19.08 -12.47 9.71
N LYS A 379 -19.00 -11.14 9.64
CA LYS A 379 -20.00 -10.31 8.94
C LYS A 379 -20.12 -10.71 7.47
N ALA A 380 -18.99 -10.86 6.78
CA ALA A 380 -18.94 -11.29 5.38
C ALA A 380 -19.60 -12.68 5.17
N ALA A 381 -19.28 -13.65 6.02
CA ALA A 381 -19.87 -14.99 5.96
C ALA A 381 -21.41 -14.94 6.10
N ARG A 382 -21.92 -14.14 7.04
CA ARG A 382 -23.35 -13.93 7.26
C ARG A 382 -24.04 -13.26 6.07
N ILE A 383 -23.45 -12.20 5.54
CA ILE A 383 -23.96 -11.47 4.36
C ILE A 383 -24.06 -12.43 3.16
N LEU A 384 -23.07 -13.29 2.98
CA LEU A 384 -23.04 -14.25 1.89
C LEU A 384 -23.88 -15.50 2.14
N GLY A 385 -24.26 -15.79 3.38
CA GLY A 385 -24.94 -17.03 3.76
C GLY A 385 -24.02 -18.26 3.66
N LYS A 386 -22.71 -18.08 3.88
CA LYS A 386 -21.69 -19.13 3.75
C LYS A 386 -21.07 -19.52 5.08
N ASP A 387 -20.58 -20.75 5.18
CA ASP A 387 -19.72 -21.23 6.28
C ASP A 387 -20.27 -20.96 7.72
N ALA A 388 -21.57 -21.07 7.94
CA ALA A 388 -22.22 -20.68 9.19
C ALA A 388 -21.61 -21.36 10.45
N SER A 389 -21.30 -22.66 10.36
CA SER A 389 -20.68 -23.40 11.48
C SER A 389 -19.27 -22.91 11.77
N TRP A 390 -18.47 -22.64 10.74
CA TRP A 390 -17.13 -22.08 10.90
C TRP A 390 -17.18 -20.64 11.46
N ALA A 391 -18.07 -19.80 10.95
CA ALA A 391 -18.27 -18.45 11.47
C ALA A 391 -18.64 -18.44 12.95
N LYS A 392 -19.50 -19.38 13.39
CA LYS A 392 -19.82 -19.58 14.82
C LYS A 392 -18.60 -20.02 15.64
N SER A 393 -17.74 -20.90 15.10
CA SER A 393 -16.47 -21.27 15.74
C SER A 393 -15.54 -20.07 15.89
N LEU A 394 -15.44 -19.25 14.82
CA LEU A 394 -14.62 -18.03 14.82
C LEU A 394 -15.14 -17.00 15.83
N GLU A 395 -16.46 -16.86 16.00
CA GLU A 395 -17.05 -16.04 17.09
C GLU A 395 -16.64 -16.51 18.48
N GLY A 396 -16.57 -17.82 18.68
CA GLY A 396 -16.07 -18.40 19.93
C GLY A 396 -14.62 -18.00 20.20
N LYS A 397 -13.77 -17.97 19.18
CA LYS A 397 -12.38 -17.51 19.30
C LYS A 397 -12.31 -15.99 19.54
N LEU A 398 -13.08 -15.19 18.80
CA LEU A 398 -13.15 -13.73 18.97
C LEU A 398 -13.49 -13.34 20.43
N LYS A 399 -14.45 -14.05 21.06
CA LYS A 399 -14.83 -13.81 22.47
C LYS A 399 -13.72 -14.17 23.46
N ARG A 400 -12.75 -14.96 23.05
CA ARG A 400 -11.63 -15.41 23.87
C ARG A 400 -10.35 -14.60 23.61
N LEU A 401 -10.32 -13.76 22.58
CA LEU A 401 -9.17 -12.86 22.35
C LEU A 401 -8.97 -11.95 23.54
N ALA A 402 -7.71 -11.75 23.93
CA ALA A 402 -7.38 -10.69 24.88
C ALA A 402 -7.81 -9.35 24.28
N GLY A 403 -8.67 -8.64 24.99
CA GLY A 403 -9.19 -7.32 24.56
C GLY A 403 -8.27 -6.18 24.97
N ASN A 404 -8.68 -4.98 24.56
CA ASN A 404 -8.02 -3.74 24.99
C ASN A 404 -7.99 -3.61 26.51
N LYS A 405 -6.90 -3.11 27.06
CA LYS A 405 -6.71 -2.86 28.49
C LYS A 405 -6.44 -1.37 28.74
N ILE A 406 -6.88 -0.89 29.88
CA ILE A 406 -6.57 0.47 30.35
C ILE A 406 -5.49 0.39 31.40
N GLY A 407 -4.43 1.13 31.18
CA GLY A 407 -3.26 1.19 32.10
C GLY A 407 -3.56 1.98 33.37
N LYS A 408 -2.61 1.93 34.30
CA LYS A 408 -2.70 2.58 35.62
C LYS A 408 -2.82 4.11 35.53
N GLU A 409 -2.38 4.70 34.43
CA GLU A 409 -2.46 6.13 34.14
C GLU A 409 -3.72 6.52 33.33
N GLY A 410 -4.64 5.58 33.08
CA GLY A 410 -5.87 5.82 32.34
C GLY A 410 -5.71 5.80 30.82
N ASN A 411 -4.54 5.48 30.29
CA ASN A 411 -4.26 5.34 28.86
C ASN A 411 -4.61 3.94 28.36
N LEU A 412 -4.83 3.83 27.05
CA LEU A 412 -4.93 2.53 26.38
C LEU A 412 -3.54 1.85 26.43
N GLN A 413 -3.51 0.59 26.91
CA GLN A 413 -2.26 -0.16 26.97
C GLN A 413 -1.78 -0.58 25.59
N GLU A 414 -0.47 -0.61 25.41
CA GLU A 414 0.19 -1.07 24.18
C GLU A 414 0.59 -2.56 24.26
N TRP A 415 0.78 -3.07 25.48
CA TRP A 415 1.11 -4.46 25.78
C TRP A 415 0.18 -5.07 26.83
N MET A 416 0.22 -6.39 26.96
CA MET A 416 -0.51 -7.09 28.03
C MET A 416 -0.01 -6.68 29.43
N ILE A 417 1.30 -6.47 29.55
CA ILE A 417 1.92 -5.87 30.73
C ILE A 417 1.81 -4.35 30.64
N ASP A 418 1.40 -3.71 31.73
CA ASP A 418 1.25 -2.26 31.79
C ASP A 418 2.63 -1.59 31.82
N ARG A 419 3.11 -1.18 30.65
CA ARG A 419 4.42 -0.55 30.48
C ARG A 419 4.23 0.93 30.13
N ILE A 420 4.81 1.79 30.95
CA ILE A 420 4.91 3.21 30.60
C ILE A 420 6.13 3.36 29.69
N PRO A 421 5.98 3.80 28.43
CA PRO A 421 7.12 4.05 27.56
C PRO A 421 8.09 5.05 28.21
N LYS A 422 9.36 4.70 28.27
CA LYS A 422 10.39 5.60 28.82
C LYS A 422 10.75 6.75 27.87
N THR A 423 10.28 6.72 26.65
CA THR A 423 10.58 7.72 25.61
C THR A 423 9.33 7.97 24.75
N ASP A 424 9.17 9.19 24.30
CA ASP A 424 8.18 9.54 23.29
C ASP A 424 8.55 8.84 21.98
N HIS A 425 7.83 7.77 21.66
CA HIS A 425 8.00 7.09 20.39
C HIS A 425 7.05 7.68 19.36
N ARG A 426 7.51 7.80 18.11
CA ARG A 426 6.70 8.38 17.01
C ARG A 426 5.52 7.51 16.55
N HIS A 427 5.51 6.22 16.89
CA HIS A 427 4.43 5.30 16.57
C HIS A 427 3.49 5.11 17.76
N THR A 428 2.20 5.02 17.46
CA THR A 428 1.12 4.82 18.43
C THR A 428 0.27 3.63 18.01
N SER A 429 0.94 2.48 17.78
CA SER A 429 0.34 1.29 17.12
C SER A 429 -0.90 0.76 17.84
N HIS A 430 -0.96 0.86 19.17
CA HIS A 430 -2.09 0.46 20.00
C HIS A 430 -3.35 1.34 19.80
N LEU A 431 -3.21 2.53 19.22
CA LEU A 431 -4.34 3.38 18.87
C LEU A 431 -5.06 2.92 17.60
N PHE A 432 -4.60 1.83 16.97
CA PHE A 432 -5.33 1.17 15.88
C PHE A 432 -6.79 0.89 16.28
N ALA A 433 -7.08 0.53 17.52
CA ALA A 433 -8.42 0.33 18.03
C ALA A 433 -9.35 1.52 17.80
N VAL A 434 -8.82 2.75 17.85
CA VAL A 434 -9.58 3.99 17.65
C VAL A 434 -9.70 4.32 16.16
N PHE A 435 -8.58 4.22 15.42
CA PHE A 435 -8.52 4.43 13.99
C PHE A 435 -7.29 3.73 13.39
N PRO A 436 -7.44 2.99 12.26
CA PRO A 436 -8.65 2.76 11.45
C PRO A 436 -9.59 1.67 11.99
N GLY A 437 -9.28 1.04 13.10
CA GLY A 437 -10.22 0.15 13.82
C GLY A 437 -11.41 0.92 14.41
N ASN A 438 -12.31 0.20 15.06
CA ASN A 438 -13.52 0.76 15.68
C ASN A 438 -13.94 -0.04 16.94
N GLN A 439 -13.00 -0.28 17.84
CA GLN A 439 -13.15 -1.11 19.05
C GLN A 439 -13.35 -0.30 20.31
#